data_4909dec53f33444676ec3e5f47a540bc
#
_entry.id   4909dec53f33444676ec3e5f47a540bc
#
_cell.length_a   1.000
_cell.length_b   1.000
_cell.length_c   1.000
_cell.angle_alpha   90.00
_cell.angle_beta   90.00
_cell.angle_gamma   90.00
#
_symmetry.space_group_name_H-M   'P 1'
#
loop_
_entity.id
_entity.type
_entity.pdbx_description
1 polymer ?
#
loop_
_entity_poly.entity_id
_entity_poly.type
_entity_poly.pdbx_seq_one_letter_code
_entity_poly.pdbx_strand_id
1 'polypeptide(L)' 'MLKTKARPFTVAIERGEDGYYVASVVELPGCHTQAKTLRELDRRVKEATELNLEARGDDFTIPEVVAVKKVNV' A
#
# COMPACT_ATOMS: atom_id res chain seq x y z
N MET A 1 -7.69 -0.15 24.98
CA MET A 1 -7.21 -0.65 23.83
C MET A 1 -7.78 -0.03 22.60
N LEU A 2 -6.92 0.27 21.71
CA LEU A 2 -7.29 0.88 20.55
C LEU A 2 -7.82 -0.08 19.56
N LYS A 3 -8.96 0.17 19.08
CA LYS A 3 -9.48 -0.67 18.09
C LYS A 3 -9.34 0.01 16.78
N THR A 4 -8.54 -0.54 15.94
CA THR A 4 -8.33 0.04 14.66
C THR A 4 -9.40 -0.40 13.74
N LYS A 5 -10.15 0.50 13.19
CA LYS A 5 -11.10 0.16 12.19
C LYS A 5 -10.40 -0.15 10.93
N ALA A 6 -10.82 -1.18 10.26
CA ALA A 6 -10.27 -1.51 8.96
C ALA A 6 -10.62 -0.37 8.02
N ARG A 7 -9.64 0.08 7.27
CA ARG A 7 -9.82 1.13 6.29
C ARG A 7 -9.38 0.63 4.96
N PRO A 8 -10.06 1.03 3.90
CA PRO A 8 -9.59 0.65 2.58
C PRO A 8 -8.40 1.52 2.18
N PHE A 9 -7.36 0.87 1.73
CA PHE A 9 -6.22 1.55 1.14
C PHE A 9 -6.14 1.15 -0.32
N THR A 10 -5.71 2.07 -1.15
CA THR A 10 -5.58 1.80 -2.57
C THR A 10 -4.18 1.30 -2.85
N VAL A 11 -4.08 0.15 -3.48
CA VAL A 11 -2.79 -0.46 -3.76
C VAL A 11 -2.63 -0.58 -5.26
N ALA A 12 -1.53 -0.03 -5.77
CA ALA A 12 -1.18 -0.17 -7.17
C ALA A 12 -0.19 -1.32 -7.30
N ILE A 13 -0.50 -2.28 -8.16
CA ILE A 13 0.33 -3.45 -8.32
C ILE A 13 0.91 -3.48 -9.72
N GLU A 14 2.23 -3.66 -9.80
CA GLU A 14 2.93 -3.77 -11.06
C GLU A 14 3.72 -5.06 -11.08
N ARG A 15 4.01 -5.52 -12.27
CA ARG A 15 4.85 -6.69 -12.42
C ARG A 15 6.13 -6.29 -13.13
N GLY A 16 7.25 -6.51 -12.47
CA GLY A 16 8.53 -6.16 -13.04
C GLY A 16 9.04 -7.19 -14.01
N GLU A 17 10.10 -6.84 -14.73
CA GLU A 17 10.68 -7.74 -15.71
C GLU A 17 11.32 -8.95 -15.05
N ASP A 18 11.68 -8.82 -13.80
CA ASP A 18 12.28 -9.94 -13.06
C ASP A 18 11.24 -10.92 -12.54
N GLY A 19 9.97 -10.68 -12.82
CA GLY A 19 8.92 -11.58 -12.40
C GLY A 19 8.37 -11.31 -11.03
N TYR A 20 8.88 -10.29 -10.34
CA TYR A 20 8.33 -9.92 -9.04
C TYR A 20 7.16 -8.98 -9.22
N TYR A 21 6.21 -9.08 -8.30
CA TYR A 21 5.13 -8.12 -8.23
C TYR A 21 5.51 -7.05 -7.21
N VAL A 22 5.23 -5.81 -7.55
CA VAL A 22 5.53 -4.68 -6.67
C VAL A 22 4.22 -3.99 -6.34
N ALA A 23 4.00 -3.72 -5.07
CA ALA A 23 2.80 -3.04 -4.62
C ALA A 23 3.18 -1.73 -3.96
N SER A 24 2.42 -0.69 -4.27
CA SER A 24 2.60 0.61 -3.65
C SER A 24 1.27 1.05 -3.08
N VAL A 25 1.29 1.52 -1.84
CA VAL A 25 0.08 2.00 -1.18
C VAL A 25 -0.06 3.47 -1.51
N VAL A 26 -1.09 3.81 -2.26
CA VAL A 26 -1.24 5.15 -2.82
C VAL A 26 -1.36 6.21 -1.74
N GLU A 27 -2.09 5.92 -0.69
CA GLU A 27 -2.31 6.89 0.39
C GLU A 27 -1.09 7.08 1.30
N LEU A 28 -0.11 6.21 1.18
CA LEU A 28 1.06 6.27 2.05
C LEU A 28 2.32 6.32 1.18
N PRO A 29 2.72 7.53 0.77
CA PRO A 29 3.90 7.66 -0.10
C PRO A 29 5.11 6.99 0.54
N GLY A 30 5.83 6.24 -0.26
CA GLY A 30 6.98 5.50 0.23
C GLY A 30 6.67 4.13 0.78
N CYS A 31 5.39 3.79 0.93
CA CYS A 31 5.01 2.48 1.42
C CYS A 31 4.84 1.53 0.25
N HIS A 32 5.83 0.65 0.06
CA HIS A 32 5.77 -0.30 -1.04
C HIS A 32 6.47 -1.59 -0.62
N THR A 33 6.15 -2.66 -1.31
CA THR A 33 6.75 -3.94 -1.04
C THR A 33 6.71 -4.78 -2.31
N GLN A 34 7.34 -5.94 -2.28
CA GLN A 34 7.34 -6.81 -3.44
C GLN A 34 7.32 -8.27 -3.02
N ALA A 35 6.88 -9.11 -3.92
CA ALA A 35 6.82 -10.55 -3.68
C ALA A 35 6.74 -11.28 -5.00
N LYS A 36 6.99 -12.58 -4.98
CA LYS A 36 6.97 -13.39 -6.19
C LYS A 36 5.56 -13.84 -6.56
N THR A 37 4.63 -13.84 -5.63
CA THR A 37 3.26 -14.25 -5.89
C THR A 37 2.32 -13.19 -5.39
N LEU A 38 1.12 -13.14 -5.96
CA LEU A 38 0.12 -12.19 -5.53
C LEU A 38 -0.37 -12.49 -4.12
N ARG A 39 -0.42 -13.77 -3.77
CA ARG A 39 -0.84 -14.15 -2.44
C ARG A 39 0.13 -13.64 -1.38
N GLU A 40 1.42 -13.81 -1.63
CA GLU A 40 2.42 -13.33 -0.71
C GLU A 40 2.44 -11.80 -0.67
N LEU A 41 2.19 -11.18 -1.82
CA LEU A 41 2.15 -9.74 -1.91
C LEU A 41 1.05 -9.17 -1.02
N ASP A 42 -0.13 -9.78 -1.03
CA ASP A 42 -1.23 -9.35 -0.18
C ASP A 42 -0.82 -9.31 1.28
N ARG A 43 -0.16 -10.35 1.74
CA ARG A 43 0.28 -10.43 3.12
C ARG A 43 1.32 -9.35 3.42
N ARG A 44 2.25 -9.17 2.49
CA ARG A 44 3.31 -8.19 2.70
C ARG A 44 2.81 -6.77 2.66
N VAL A 45 1.82 -6.50 1.81
CA VAL A 45 1.22 -5.17 1.76
C VAL A 45 0.56 -4.83 3.08
N LYS A 46 -0.14 -5.80 3.65
CA LYS A 46 -0.79 -5.59 4.92
C LYS A 46 0.21 -5.26 6.00
N GLU A 47 1.28 -6.05 6.06
CA GLU A 47 2.33 -5.81 7.04
C GLU A 47 2.99 -4.46 6.85
N ALA A 48 3.32 -4.14 5.60
CA ALA A 48 3.99 -2.88 5.31
C ALA A 48 3.10 -1.69 5.67
N THR A 49 1.82 -1.81 5.40
CA THR A 49 0.88 -0.74 5.72
C THR A 49 0.78 -0.56 7.22
N GLU A 50 0.66 -1.65 7.95
CA GLU A 50 0.57 -1.57 9.40
C GLU A 50 1.82 -0.96 10.03
N LEU A 51 2.97 -1.39 9.55
CA LEU A 51 4.22 -0.84 10.06
C LEU A 51 4.37 0.64 9.73
N ASN A 52 3.96 1.02 8.55
CA ASN A 52 4.03 2.40 8.13
C ASN A 52 3.14 3.29 8.99
N LEU A 53 1.93 2.82 9.25
CA LEU A 53 1.00 3.56 10.10
C LEU A 53 1.54 3.70 11.51
N GLU A 54 2.13 2.63 12.03
CA GLU A 54 2.72 2.65 13.35
C GLU A 54 3.84 3.67 13.45
N ALA A 55 4.69 3.69 12.44
CA ALA A 55 5.84 4.58 12.44
C ALA A 55 5.44 6.04 12.34
N ARG A 56 4.31 6.31 11.70
CA ARG A 56 3.87 7.70 11.56
C ARG A 56 3.20 8.23 12.82
N GLY A 57 2.65 7.36 13.63
CA GLY A 57 1.98 7.77 14.84
C GLY A 57 0.66 8.44 14.56
N ASP A 58 0.28 9.38 15.42
CA ASP A 58 -1.01 10.03 15.32
C ASP A 58 -0.98 11.39 14.64
N ASP A 59 0.18 11.80 14.18
CA ASP A 59 0.35 13.16 13.72
C ASP A 59 0.27 13.34 12.22
N PHE A 60 -0.29 12.38 11.50
CA PHE A 60 -0.35 12.53 10.06
C PHE A 60 -1.78 12.40 9.57
N THR A 61 -2.02 12.94 8.40
CA THR A 61 -3.32 12.88 7.77
C THR A 61 -3.23 11.97 6.56
N ILE A 62 -4.16 11.06 6.43
CA ILE A 62 -4.19 10.16 5.29
C ILE A 62 -5.05 10.81 4.22
N PRO A 63 -4.47 11.08 3.05
CA PRO A 63 -5.26 11.69 1.98
C PRO A 63 -6.31 10.71 1.46
N GLU A 64 -7.38 11.26 0.99
CA GLU A 64 -8.45 10.46 0.43
C GLU A 64 -8.21 10.29 -1.07
N VAL A 65 -8.12 9.04 -1.50
CA VAL A 65 -7.95 8.77 -2.93
C VAL A 65 -9.32 8.71 -3.56
N VAL A 66 -9.58 9.65 -4.46
CA VAL A 66 -10.88 9.75 -5.09
C VAL A 66 -10.96 8.91 -6.35
N ALA A 67 -9.87 8.83 -7.09
CA ALA A 67 -9.87 8.06 -8.32
C ALA A 67 -8.46 7.69 -8.72
N VAL A 68 -8.33 6.60 -9.44
CA VAL A 68 -7.06 6.17 -10.00
C VAL A 68 -7.30 5.97 -11.50
N LYS A 69 -6.50 6.63 -12.32
CA LYS A 69 -6.69 6.50 -13.75
C LYS A 69 -5.36 6.59 -14.47
N LYS A 70 -5.36 6.12 -15.69
CA LYS A 70 -4.20 6.21 -16.56
C LYS A 70 -4.36 7.41 -17.46
N VAL A 71 -3.26 8.10 -17.66
CA VAL A 71 -3.25 9.27 -18.52
C VAL A 71 -2.20 9.08 -19.59
N ASN A 72 -2.59 9.29 -20.83
CA ASN A 72 -1.64 9.16 -21.94
C ASN A 72 -0.88 10.47 -22.10
N VAL A 73 0.42 10.36 -22.18
CA VAL A 73 1.27 11.54 -22.39
C VAL A 73 2.17 11.33 -23.57
#